data_41bd75ba9d501cace623a3c51a7f1820
#
_entry.id   41bd75ba9d501cace623a3c51a7f1820
#
_cell.length_a   1.000
_cell.length_b   1.000
_cell.length_c   1.000
_cell.angle_alpha   90.00
_cell.angle_beta   90.00
_cell.angle_gamma   90.00
#
_symmetry.space_group_name_H-M   'P 1'
#
loop_
_entity.id
_entity.type
_entity.pdbx_description
1 polymer ?
#
loop_
_entity_poly.entity_id
_entity_poly.type
_entity_poly.pdbx_seq_one_letter_code
_entity_poly.pdbx_strand_id
1 'polypeptide(L)'
;DENDPLFDKTNMLKKEFPSDFRQIRYFTLLIVQSAPTEIKELNLLEQQISEVIKNAVKHGNHCDINKKVTVWYSFSPTHAHIIVQDEGEGFTDLEKWNDFNRKRLDCLHKNDFMELANYVSFRTKESDSQDGGNALFAALEYWNGGFVYNGKKNAVAMLKKYPTRHNSISRAGA
;
A
#
# COMPACT_ATOMS: atom_id res chain seq x y z
N ASP A 1 0.28 15.11 0.53
CA ASP A 1 1.16 16.27 0.70
C ASP A 1 2.61 15.80 0.72
N GLU A 2 3.45 16.39 -0.13
CA GLU A 2 4.89 16.07 -0.21
C GLU A 2 5.63 16.34 1.12
N ASN A 3 5.01 17.09 2.00
CA ASN A 3 5.52 17.39 3.35
C ASN A 3 5.13 16.37 4.41
N ASP A 4 4.35 15.34 4.06
CA ASP A 4 4.02 14.27 5.01
C ASP A 4 5.30 13.51 5.39
N PRO A 5 5.56 13.26 6.68
CA PRO A 5 6.74 12.52 7.13
C PRO A 5 6.91 11.15 6.49
N LEU A 6 5.83 10.52 6.03
CA LEU A 6 5.89 9.24 5.33
C LEU A 6 6.63 9.32 3.99
N PHE A 7 6.78 10.51 3.38
CA PHE A 7 7.57 10.71 2.17
C PHE A 7 9.05 10.97 2.42
N ASP A 8 9.50 10.97 3.67
CA ASP A 8 10.93 11.06 4.00
C ASP A 8 11.66 9.80 3.53
N LYS A 9 12.59 9.98 2.59
CA LYS A 9 13.34 8.90 1.94
C LYS A 9 14.72 8.65 2.59
N THR A 10 14.99 9.31 3.70
CA THR A 10 16.28 9.17 4.40
C THR A 10 16.53 7.73 4.79
N ASN A 11 17.71 7.22 4.44
CA ASN A 11 18.15 5.83 4.70
C ASN A 11 17.31 4.75 4.01
N MET A 12 16.50 5.10 3.01
CA MET A 12 15.76 4.12 2.23
C MET A 12 16.61 3.59 1.06
N LEU A 13 16.41 2.32 0.74
CA LEU A 13 16.88 1.74 -0.52
C LEU A 13 15.98 2.22 -1.67
N LYS A 14 16.51 2.25 -2.88
CA LYS A 14 15.78 2.72 -4.06
C LYS A 14 15.95 1.74 -5.21
N LYS A 15 14.87 1.42 -5.90
CA LYS A 15 14.88 0.68 -7.17
C LYS A 15 13.98 1.36 -8.19
N GLU A 16 14.37 1.29 -9.46
CA GLU A 16 13.59 1.77 -10.60
C GLU A 16 13.27 0.60 -11.52
N PHE A 17 12.02 0.51 -11.96
CA PHE A 17 11.54 -0.56 -12.82
C PHE A 17 10.82 0.01 -14.03
N PRO A 18 10.94 -0.63 -15.23
CA PRO A 18 10.07 -0.30 -16.34
C PRO A 18 8.63 -0.69 -16.03
N SER A 19 7.66 -0.03 -16.66
CA SER A 19 6.24 -0.32 -16.45
C SER A 19 5.81 -1.57 -17.25
N ASP A 20 6.46 -2.69 -16.97
CA ASP A 20 6.17 -3.99 -17.56
C ASP A 20 5.29 -4.82 -16.62
N PHE A 21 4.01 -4.91 -16.95
CA PHE A 21 3.02 -5.66 -16.18
C PHE A 21 3.40 -7.13 -15.94
N ARG A 22 4.12 -7.75 -16.89
CA ARG A 22 4.53 -9.15 -16.79
C ARG A 22 5.61 -9.41 -15.75
N GLN A 23 6.33 -8.38 -15.30
CA GLN A 23 7.47 -8.49 -14.40
C GLN A 23 7.17 -7.98 -12.98
N ILE A 24 5.94 -7.63 -12.66
CA ILE A 24 5.57 -7.05 -11.36
C ILE A 24 5.94 -8.00 -10.22
N ARG A 25 5.67 -9.29 -10.35
CA ARG A 25 6.04 -10.27 -9.34
C ARG A 25 7.55 -10.32 -9.10
N TYR A 26 8.34 -10.27 -10.15
CA TYR A 26 9.80 -10.25 -10.07
C TYR A 26 10.29 -8.97 -9.35
N PHE A 27 9.75 -7.82 -9.69
CA PHE A 27 10.08 -6.55 -9.01
C PHE A 27 9.73 -6.60 -7.53
N THR A 28 8.57 -7.13 -7.20
CA THR A 28 8.13 -7.28 -5.81
C THR A 28 9.07 -8.18 -5.01
N LEU A 29 9.48 -9.31 -5.59
CA LEU A 29 10.42 -10.24 -4.94
C LEU A 29 11.79 -9.58 -4.69
N LEU A 30 12.28 -8.76 -5.61
CA LEU A 30 13.53 -8.02 -5.43
C LEU A 30 13.46 -7.04 -4.25
N ILE A 31 12.30 -6.48 -3.98
CA ILE A 31 12.09 -5.57 -2.85
C ILE A 31 12.03 -6.37 -1.54
N VAL A 32 11.15 -7.37 -1.46
CA VAL A 32 10.89 -8.11 -0.22
C VAL A 32 12.05 -9.00 0.23
N GLN A 33 13.00 -9.33 -0.66
CA GLN A 33 14.21 -10.07 -0.25
C GLN A 33 15.04 -9.33 0.80
N SER A 34 14.87 -8.00 0.92
CA SER A 34 15.52 -7.19 1.94
C SER A 34 14.80 -7.19 3.30
N ALA A 35 13.62 -7.80 3.36
CA ALA A 35 12.85 -7.88 4.61
C ALA A 35 13.52 -8.84 5.60
N PRO A 36 13.60 -8.46 6.90
CA PRO A 36 14.19 -9.33 7.92
C PRO A 36 13.30 -10.56 8.19
N THR A 37 13.93 -11.62 8.65
CA THR A 37 13.26 -12.90 8.93
C THR A 37 12.24 -12.84 10.06
N GLU A 38 12.29 -11.82 10.89
CA GLU A 38 11.33 -11.56 11.97
C GLU A 38 9.94 -11.19 11.45
N ILE A 39 9.83 -10.71 10.21
CA ILE A 39 8.53 -10.46 9.58
C ILE A 39 7.90 -11.79 9.19
N LYS A 40 6.85 -12.19 9.92
CA LYS A 40 6.25 -13.51 9.76
C LYS A 40 5.32 -13.65 8.58
N GLU A 41 4.56 -12.60 8.28
CA GLU A 41 3.56 -12.59 7.22
C GLU A 41 4.13 -12.03 5.92
N LEU A 42 5.27 -12.56 5.49
CA LEU A 42 5.98 -12.07 4.31
C LEU A 42 5.14 -12.18 3.04
N ASN A 43 4.32 -13.22 2.90
CA ASN A 43 3.42 -13.40 1.77
C ASN A 43 2.38 -12.30 1.66
N LEU A 44 1.86 -11.84 2.79
CA LEU A 44 0.89 -10.74 2.83
C LEU A 44 1.56 -9.41 2.50
N LEU A 45 2.77 -9.16 3.01
CA LEU A 45 3.57 -7.99 2.65
C LEU A 45 3.87 -7.97 1.14
N GLU A 46 4.30 -9.10 0.58
CA GLU A 46 4.55 -9.26 -0.86
C GLU A 46 3.30 -8.94 -1.68
N GLN A 47 2.16 -9.47 -1.29
CA GLN A 47 0.89 -9.21 -1.96
C GLN A 47 0.52 -7.72 -1.94
N GLN A 48 0.67 -7.07 -0.81
CA GLN A 48 0.33 -5.66 -0.66
C GLN A 48 1.27 -4.74 -1.45
N ILE A 49 2.56 -5.03 -1.47
CA ILE A 49 3.53 -4.28 -2.29
C ILE A 49 3.24 -4.51 -3.78
N SER A 50 2.96 -5.75 -4.18
CA SER A 50 2.62 -6.10 -5.56
C SER A 50 1.40 -5.32 -6.08
N GLU A 51 0.35 -5.20 -5.28
CA GLU A 51 -0.86 -4.45 -5.65
C GLU A 51 -0.56 -2.96 -5.88
N VAL A 52 0.28 -2.35 -5.07
CA VAL A 52 0.64 -0.94 -5.23
C VAL A 52 1.52 -0.72 -6.46
N ILE A 53 2.48 -1.59 -6.72
CA ILE A 53 3.30 -1.54 -7.94
C ILE A 53 2.42 -1.76 -9.18
N LYS A 54 1.50 -2.70 -9.13
CA LYS A 54 0.53 -2.96 -10.19
C LYS A 54 -0.30 -1.71 -10.52
N ASN A 55 -0.77 -1.00 -9.52
CA ASN A 55 -1.52 0.24 -9.72
C ASN A 55 -0.66 1.32 -10.37
N ALA A 56 0.59 1.47 -9.95
CA ALA A 56 1.53 2.42 -10.56
C ALA A 56 1.82 2.09 -12.03
N VAL A 57 2.04 0.82 -12.35
CA VAL A 57 2.30 0.37 -13.73
C VAL A 57 1.06 0.53 -14.60
N LYS A 58 -0.08 0.04 -14.14
CA LYS A 58 -1.31 -0.08 -14.94
C LYS A 58 -2.09 1.23 -15.02
N HIS A 59 -2.33 1.86 -13.89
CA HIS A 59 -3.17 3.06 -13.81
C HIS A 59 -2.37 4.36 -13.84
N GLY A 60 -1.16 4.38 -13.26
CA GLY A 60 -0.27 5.53 -13.31
C GLY A 60 0.40 5.69 -14.65
N ASN A 61 1.16 4.71 -15.07
CA ASN A 61 1.97 4.75 -16.29
C ASN A 61 1.32 4.12 -17.53
N HIS A 62 0.10 3.60 -17.41
CA HIS A 62 -0.66 2.95 -18.48
C HIS A 62 0.13 1.84 -19.22
N CYS A 63 0.92 1.07 -18.47
CA CYS A 63 1.78 0.01 -18.99
C CYS A 63 2.81 0.50 -20.04
N ASP A 64 3.16 1.77 -20.04
CA ASP A 64 4.17 2.33 -20.92
C ASP A 64 5.56 1.92 -20.42
N ILE A 65 6.21 1.02 -21.15
CA ILE A 65 7.52 0.47 -20.78
C ILE A 65 8.63 1.54 -20.73
N ASN A 66 8.44 2.68 -21.38
CA ASN A 66 9.37 3.81 -21.34
C ASN A 66 9.21 4.68 -20.10
N LYS A 67 8.14 4.49 -19.35
CA LYS A 67 7.92 5.16 -18.06
C LYS A 67 8.34 4.24 -16.93
N LYS A 68 8.96 4.83 -15.91
CA LYS A 68 9.49 4.09 -14.76
C LYS A 68 8.57 4.17 -13.56
N VAL A 69 8.56 3.10 -12.80
CA VAL A 69 8.07 3.08 -11.43
C VAL A 69 9.29 3.07 -10.51
N THR A 70 9.33 4.03 -9.60
CA THR A 70 10.40 4.15 -8.61
C THR A 70 9.87 3.71 -7.24
N VAL A 71 10.61 2.84 -6.57
CA VAL A 71 10.23 2.33 -5.25
C VAL A 71 11.37 2.62 -4.28
N TRP A 72 11.04 3.32 -3.19
CA TRP A 72 11.90 3.47 -2.01
C TRP A 72 11.35 2.56 -0.92
N TYR A 73 12.23 1.89 -0.19
CA TYR A 73 11.80 0.95 0.83
C TYR A 73 12.81 0.83 1.96
N SER A 74 12.30 0.59 3.14
CA SER A 74 13.06 0.32 4.35
C SER A 74 12.31 -0.70 5.20
N PHE A 75 13.02 -1.73 5.63
CA PHE A 75 12.47 -2.78 6.49
C PHE A 75 13.26 -2.87 7.79
N SER A 76 12.54 -3.17 8.86
CA SER A 76 13.09 -3.57 10.15
C SER A 76 12.19 -4.65 10.78
N PRO A 77 12.60 -5.27 11.89
CA PRO A 77 11.70 -6.21 12.60
C PRO A 77 10.38 -5.59 13.08
N THR A 78 10.32 -4.25 13.17
CA THR A 78 9.16 -3.52 13.70
C THR A 78 8.38 -2.75 12.65
N HIS A 79 8.90 -2.60 11.43
CA HIS A 79 8.19 -1.86 10.40
C HIS A 79 8.57 -2.25 8.96
N ALA A 80 7.67 -1.96 8.04
CA ALA A 80 7.91 -1.90 6.61
C ALA A 80 7.44 -0.55 6.09
N HIS A 81 8.33 0.21 5.48
CA HIS A 81 8.05 1.54 4.93
C HIS A 81 8.35 1.53 3.44
N ILE A 82 7.35 1.84 2.63
CA ILE A 82 7.42 1.77 1.16
C ILE A 82 6.89 3.07 0.58
N ILE A 83 7.58 3.60 -0.42
CA ILE A 83 7.10 4.72 -1.25
C ILE A 83 7.16 4.26 -2.69
N VAL A 84 6.05 4.37 -3.41
CA VAL A 84 5.95 4.02 -4.83
C VAL A 84 5.55 5.26 -5.62
N GLN A 85 6.30 5.58 -6.67
CA GLN A 85 6.05 6.72 -7.53
C GLN A 85 6.02 6.29 -8.99
N ASP A 86 5.03 6.75 -9.72
CA ASP A 86 4.93 6.64 -11.17
C ASP A 86 5.17 7.99 -11.87
N GLU A 87 5.20 7.99 -13.19
CA GLU A 87 5.36 9.18 -14.03
C GLU A 87 4.04 9.63 -14.67
N GLY A 88 2.92 9.16 -14.13
CA GLY A 88 1.57 9.51 -14.61
C GLY A 88 1.08 10.86 -14.10
N GLU A 89 -0.12 11.20 -14.55
CA GLU A 89 -0.79 12.46 -14.18
C GLU A 89 -1.48 12.42 -12.81
N GLY A 90 -1.45 11.28 -12.16
CA GLY A 90 -2.06 11.07 -10.87
C GLY A 90 -3.37 10.27 -10.92
N PHE A 91 -3.79 9.80 -9.75
CA PHE A 91 -4.99 9.00 -9.59
C PHE A 91 -6.23 9.90 -9.54
N THR A 92 -7.12 9.76 -10.52
CA THR A 92 -8.26 10.67 -10.72
C THR A 92 -9.43 10.40 -9.78
N ASP A 93 -9.53 9.19 -9.23
CA ASP A 93 -10.67 8.78 -8.40
C ASP A 93 -10.38 8.83 -6.89
N LEU A 94 -9.26 9.42 -6.48
CA LEU A 94 -8.84 9.43 -5.07
C LEU A 94 -9.84 10.14 -4.15
N GLU A 95 -10.47 11.23 -4.60
CA GLU A 95 -11.45 11.95 -3.80
C GLU A 95 -12.70 11.11 -3.53
N LYS A 96 -13.20 10.41 -4.54
CA LYS A 96 -14.29 9.43 -4.37
C LYS A 96 -13.91 8.34 -3.39
N TRP A 97 -12.68 7.88 -3.46
CA TRP A 97 -12.15 6.86 -2.58
C TRP A 97 -12.08 7.32 -1.13
N ASN A 98 -11.57 8.53 -0.90
CA ASN A 98 -11.48 9.10 0.44
C ASN A 98 -12.86 9.30 1.06
N ASP A 99 -13.83 9.78 0.27
CA ASP A 99 -15.21 9.94 0.73
C ASP A 99 -15.87 8.58 1.03
N PHE A 100 -15.69 7.62 0.15
CA PHE A 100 -16.20 6.26 0.32
C PHE A 100 -15.62 5.58 1.55
N ASN A 101 -14.31 5.69 1.76
CA ASN A 101 -13.64 5.11 2.92
C ASN A 101 -14.08 5.77 4.23
N ARG A 102 -14.28 7.09 4.24
CA ARG A 102 -14.80 7.82 5.40
C ARG A 102 -16.18 7.32 5.77
N LYS A 103 -17.08 7.17 4.80
CA LYS A 103 -18.44 6.65 5.02
C LYS A 103 -18.42 5.21 5.54
N ARG A 104 -17.53 4.38 4.99
CA ARG A 104 -17.34 3.01 5.48
C ARG A 104 -16.91 2.98 6.95
N LEU A 105 -15.94 3.81 7.34
CA LEU A 105 -15.49 3.89 8.72
C LEU A 105 -16.60 4.39 9.67
N ASP A 106 -17.41 5.36 9.22
CA ASP A 106 -18.56 5.84 9.97
C ASP A 106 -19.58 4.72 10.20
N CYS A 107 -19.86 3.90 9.18
CA CYS A 107 -20.77 2.75 9.29
C CYS A 107 -20.24 1.71 10.28
N LEU A 108 -18.94 1.44 10.26
CA LEU A 108 -18.29 0.53 11.22
C LEU A 108 -18.40 1.05 12.66
N HIS A 109 -18.19 2.35 12.88
CA HIS A 109 -18.31 2.95 14.21
C HIS A 109 -19.74 2.95 14.75
N LYS A 110 -20.73 3.07 13.86
CA LYS A 110 -22.16 3.07 14.20
C LYS A 110 -22.77 1.67 14.26
N ASN A 111 -22.00 0.62 13.96
CA ASN A 111 -22.46 -0.76 13.80
C ASN A 111 -23.60 -0.90 12.77
N ASP A 112 -23.62 -0.05 11.76
CA ASP A 112 -24.59 -0.11 10.68
C ASP A 112 -24.11 -1.03 9.56
N PHE A 113 -24.32 -2.33 9.76
CA PHE A 113 -23.89 -3.36 8.80
C PHE A 113 -24.69 -3.37 7.51
N MET A 114 -25.92 -2.88 7.52
CA MET A 114 -26.74 -2.82 6.31
C MET A 114 -26.26 -1.72 5.37
N GLU A 115 -25.96 -0.55 5.91
CA GLU A 115 -25.39 0.54 5.12
C GLU A 115 -23.96 0.20 4.69
N LEU A 116 -23.17 -0.46 5.56
CA LEU A 116 -21.83 -0.91 5.24
C LEU A 116 -21.79 -1.79 3.98
N ALA A 117 -22.77 -2.67 3.78
CA ALA A 117 -22.86 -3.53 2.60
C ALA A 117 -22.86 -2.74 1.29
N ASN A 118 -23.39 -1.51 1.29
CA ASN A 118 -23.38 -0.63 0.12
C ASN A 118 -22.00 -0.08 -0.22
N TYR A 119 -21.05 -0.09 0.74
CA TYR A 119 -19.70 0.44 0.59
C TYR A 119 -18.61 -0.64 0.45
N VAL A 120 -18.99 -1.91 0.39
CA VAL A 120 -18.04 -3.03 0.26
C VAL A 120 -17.55 -3.22 -1.18
N SER A 121 -18.32 -2.76 -2.16
CA SER A 121 -18.10 -3.03 -3.59
C SER A 121 -17.84 -1.77 -4.41
N PHE A 122 -17.02 -0.85 -3.93
CA PHE A 122 -16.67 0.33 -4.72
C PHE A 122 -15.79 -0.06 -5.91
N ARG A 123 -16.18 0.38 -7.10
CA ARG A 123 -15.39 0.21 -8.34
C ARG A 123 -15.36 1.51 -9.12
N THR A 124 -14.21 1.84 -9.68
CA THR A 124 -14.08 2.93 -10.64
C THR A 124 -14.42 2.44 -12.04
N LYS A 125 -14.69 3.35 -12.96
CA LYS A 125 -14.94 2.98 -14.37
C LYS A 125 -13.71 2.37 -15.04
N GLU A 126 -12.52 2.63 -14.51
CA GLU A 126 -11.23 2.17 -15.03
C GLU A 126 -10.74 0.88 -14.36
N SER A 127 -11.37 0.46 -13.28
CA SER A 127 -11.01 -0.80 -12.63
C SER A 127 -11.72 -1.96 -13.32
N ASP A 128 -10.95 -2.98 -13.68
CA ASP A 128 -11.54 -4.21 -14.15
C ASP A 128 -12.15 -5.01 -12.99
N SER A 129 -12.79 -6.14 -13.28
CA SER A 129 -13.47 -6.95 -12.28
C SER A 129 -12.54 -7.51 -11.17
N GLN A 130 -11.22 -7.47 -11.38
CA GLN A 130 -10.23 -7.95 -10.43
C GLN A 130 -9.64 -6.84 -9.56
N ASP A 131 -9.72 -5.58 -10.00
CA ASP A 131 -9.20 -4.41 -9.31
C ASP A 131 -10.30 -3.67 -8.52
N GLY A 132 -11.25 -4.40 -7.95
CA GLY A 132 -12.37 -3.81 -7.22
C GLY A 132 -11.97 -3.11 -5.92
N GLY A 133 -12.88 -2.30 -5.37
CA GLY A 133 -12.67 -1.53 -4.16
C GLY A 133 -12.19 -2.31 -2.94
N ASN A 134 -12.38 -3.63 -2.91
CA ASN A 134 -11.90 -4.50 -1.84
C ASN A 134 -10.37 -4.51 -1.70
N ALA A 135 -9.63 -4.38 -2.81
CA ALA A 135 -8.16 -4.33 -2.77
C ALA A 135 -7.64 -3.09 -2.04
N LEU A 136 -8.27 -1.93 -2.26
CA LEU A 136 -7.89 -0.70 -1.56
C LEU A 136 -8.30 -0.73 -0.08
N PHE A 137 -9.41 -1.32 0.26
CA PHE A 137 -9.79 -1.51 1.66
C PHE A 137 -8.80 -2.41 2.41
N ALA A 138 -8.40 -3.51 1.79
CA ALA A 138 -7.38 -4.39 2.34
C ALA A 138 -6.04 -3.66 2.53
N ALA A 139 -5.66 -2.79 1.59
CA ALA A 139 -4.46 -1.98 1.70
C ALA A 139 -4.54 -1.00 2.88
N LEU A 140 -5.66 -0.29 3.03
CA LEU A 140 -5.85 0.64 4.14
C LEU A 140 -5.84 -0.04 5.50
N GLU A 141 -6.35 -1.25 5.61
CA GLU A 141 -6.29 -2.06 6.84
C GLU A 141 -4.90 -2.59 7.11
N TYR A 142 -4.21 -3.06 6.08
CA TYR A 142 -2.86 -3.60 6.22
C TYR A 142 -1.85 -2.54 6.65
N TRP A 143 -1.82 -1.39 5.96
CA TRP A 143 -0.86 -0.31 6.21
C TRP A 143 -1.26 0.53 7.42
N ASN A 144 -1.22 -0.07 8.58
CA ASN A 144 -1.71 0.49 9.84
C ASN A 144 -0.91 1.70 10.37
N GLY A 145 0.26 1.94 9.85
CA GLY A 145 1.09 3.10 10.19
C GLY A 145 0.84 4.33 9.30
N GLY A 146 0.08 4.15 8.22
CA GLY A 146 -0.28 5.22 7.29
C GLY A 146 -0.29 4.76 5.84
N PHE A 147 -1.12 5.42 5.05
CA PHE A 147 -1.25 5.23 3.61
C PHE A 147 -1.65 6.59 3.00
N VAL A 148 -0.72 7.26 2.34
CA VAL A 148 -0.89 8.67 1.95
C VAL A 148 -0.42 8.89 0.51
N TYR A 149 -1.21 9.57 -0.29
CA TYR A 149 -0.80 10.06 -1.61
C TYR A 149 -0.17 11.45 -1.53
N ASN A 150 0.78 11.75 -2.44
CA ASN A 150 1.31 13.10 -2.61
C ASN A 150 0.30 14.04 -3.26
N GLY A 151 0.64 15.34 -3.38
CA GLY A 151 -0.25 16.36 -3.96
C GLY A 151 -0.61 16.11 -5.42
N LYS A 152 0.31 15.55 -6.22
CA LYS A 152 0.07 15.16 -7.62
C LYS A 152 -0.66 13.83 -7.76
N LYS A 153 -0.79 13.07 -6.68
CA LYS A 153 -1.43 11.74 -6.66
C LYS A 153 -0.75 10.71 -7.57
N ASN A 154 0.55 10.88 -7.82
CA ASN A 154 1.40 9.95 -8.57
C ASN A 154 2.43 9.24 -7.70
N ALA A 155 2.39 9.44 -6.41
CA ALA A 155 3.21 8.73 -5.44
C ALA A 155 2.38 8.41 -4.19
N VAL A 156 2.63 7.25 -3.63
CA VAL A 156 2.00 6.78 -2.39
C VAL A 156 3.07 6.35 -1.39
N ALA A 157 2.93 6.77 -0.15
CA ALA A 157 3.76 6.35 0.95
C ALA A 157 2.95 5.50 1.93
N MET A 158 3.54 4.38 2.37
CA MET A 158 2.86 3.37 3.17
C MET A 158 3.76 2.92 4.31
N LEU A 159 3.17 2.73 5.48
CA LEU A 159 3.88 2.23 6.64
C LEU A 159 3.07 1.10 7.31
N LYS A 160 3.72 -0.04 7.48
CA LYS A 160 3.23 -1.14 8.32
C LYS A 160 4.06 -1.19 9.59
N LYS A 161 3.39 -1.19 10.73
CA LYS A 161 3.98 -1.41 12.04
C LYS A 161 3.65 -2.83 12.49
N TYR A 162 4.71 -3.60 12.82
CA TYR A 162 4.57 -4.94 13.36
C TYR A 162 4.59 -4.88 14.89
N PRO A 163 3.78 -5.72 15.58
CA PRO A 163 3.82 -5.75 17.03
C PRO A 163 5.20 -6.18 17.50
N THR A 164 5.79 -5.41 18.40
CA THR A 164 6.99 -5.85 19.12
C THR A 164 6.61 -7.02 20.00
N ARG A 165 7.37 -8.16 19.91
CA ARG A 165 7.27 -9.21 20.92
C ARG A 165 7.77 -8.63 22.24
N HIS A 166 6.90 -8.10 23.06
CA HIS A 166 7.19 -8.01 24.48
C HIS A 166 7.40 -9.44 24.96
N ASN A 167 8.59 -9.71 25.49
CA ASN A 167 8.89 -10.96 26.14
C ASN A 167 7.81 -11.24 27.19
N SER A 168 6.88 -12.11 26.85
CA SER A 168 5.96 -12.71 27.81
C SER A 168 6.67 -13.74 28.71
N ILE A 169 8.01 -13.64 28.85
CA ILE A 169 8.84 -14.56 29.64
C ILE A 169 9.01 -14.08 31.08
N SER A 170 8.48 -12.94 31.49
CA SER A 170 8.68 -12.43 32.85
C SER A 170 7.54 -12.70 33.84
N ARG A 171 6.62 -13.63 33.57
CA ARG A 171 5.56 -14.00 34.53
C ARG A 171 5.39 -15.50 34.81
N ALA A 172 6.40 -16.30 34.56
CA ALA A 172 6.43 -17.71 35.00
C ALA A 172 7.57 -17.89 36.01
N GLY A 173 7.55 -17.16 37.09
CA GLY A 173 8.58 -17.23 38.12
C GLY A 173 8.22 -16.43 39.36
N ALA A 174 7.11 -16.81 39.96
CA ALA A 174 6.84 -16.47 41.35
C ALA A 174 6.03 -17.61 41.95
#